data_ba4ea6a739b3e325a94a80fe5c70eae9
#
_entry.id   ba4ea6a739b3e325a94a80fe5c70eae9
#
_cell.length_a   1.000
_cell.length_b   1.000
_cell.length_c   1.000
_cell.angle_alpha   90.00
_cell.angle_beta   90.00
_cell.angle_gamma   90.00
#
_symmetry.space_group_name_H-M   'P 1'
#
loop_
_entity.id
_entity.type
_entity.pdbx_description
1 polymer ?
#
loop_
_entity_poly.entity_id
_entity_poly.type
_entity_poly.pdbx_seq_one_letter_code
_entity_poly.pdbx_strand_id
1 'polypeptide(L)'
;IIYICTIFWCEMNYLKLPLDLSGALNGQIQRCSYEESIAQHLMMLVVSRHGEVEGREDYGSIIWDLEFNQVLKNEDWEDKVRQSLEATIIKYEPRLKDVHVRVELTEVEEDVKDKFPNARKRVRLWVSGLIVRNDQQFNFNTHLYISPISQ
;
A
#
# COMPACT_ATOMS: atom_id res chain seq x y z
N ILE A 1 -6.83 14.31 48.66
CA ILE A 1 -6.44 15.02 47.43
C ILE A 1 -6.19 13.94 46.38
N ILE A 2 -7.22 13.70 45.57
CA ILE A 2 -7.18 12.71 44.49
C ILE A 2 -6.62 13.43 43.27
N TYR A 3 -5.36 13.13 42.90
CA TYR A 3 -4.83 13.52 41.60
C TYR A 3 -5.50 12.63 40.53
N ILE A 4 -6.50 13.18 39.87
CA ILE A 4 -6.99 12.63 38.60
C ILE A 4 -5.91 12.94 37.58
N CYS A 5 -5.07 11.96 37.33
CA CYS A 5 -4.18 11.93 36.15
C CYS A 5 -5.08 11.80 34.93
N THR A 6 -5.58 12.92 34.43
CA THR A 6 -6.21 12.97 33.11
C THR A 6 -5.11 12.64 32.10
N ILE A 7 -5.06 11.39 31.72
CA ILE A 7 -4.27 10.96 30.56
C ILE A 7 -4.88 11.69 29.37
N PHE A 8 -4.29 12.83 29.02
CA PHE A 8 -4.53 13.49 27.75
C PHE A 8 -4.12 12.47 26.66
N TRP A 9 -5.10 11.73 26.17
CA TRP A 9 -4.95 10.99 24.93
C TRP A 9 -4.72 12.05 23.85
N CYS A 10 -3.46 12.31 23.53
CA CYS A 10 -3.12 13.05 22.35
C CYS A 10 -3.67 12.24 21.17
N GLU A 11 -4.86 12.57 20.71
CA GLU A 11 -5.38 12.09 19.45
C GLU A 11 -4.39 12.54 18.38
N MET A 12 -3.51 11.64 17.97
CA MET A 12 -2.63 11.90 16.84
C MET A 12 -3.53 12.03 15.61
N ASN A 13 -3.75 13.27 15.23
CA ASN A 13 -4.58 13.61 14.09
C ASN A 13 -3.76 13.39 12.82
N TYR A 14 -4.07 12.33 12.09
CA TYR A 14 -3.48 12.07 10.78
C TYR A 14 -4.19 12.87 9.70
N LEU A 15 -3.42 13.25 8.68
CA LEU A 15 -3.97 13.94 7.53
C LEU A 15 -4.49 12.94 6.50
N LYS A 16 -5.65 13.24 5.94
CA LYS A 16 -6.21 12.43 4.85
C LYS A 16 -5.50 12.74 3.53
N LEU A 17 -5.15 11.70 2.80
CA LEU A 17 -4.61 11.81 1.44
C LEU A 17 -5.68 11.44 0.40
N PRO A 18 -5.68 12.10 -0.78
CA PRO A 18 -4.86 13.24 -1.17
C PRO A 18 -5.19 14.50 -0.36
N LEU A 19 -4.20 15.38 -0.17
CA LEU A 19 -4.42 16.63 0.55
C LEU A 19 -5.29 17.59 -0.26
N ASP A 20 -6.42 18.00 0.31
CA ASP A 20 -7.23 19.08 -0.24
C ASP A 20 -6.67 20.44 0.21
N LEU A 21 -5.85 21.05 -0.66
CA LEU A 21 -5.23 22.34 -0.38
C LEU A 21 -6.22 23.51 -0.45
N SER A 22 -7.36 23.35 -1.12
CA SER A 22 -8.39 24.39 -1.18
C SER A 22 -9.05 24.58 0.19
N GLY A 23 -9.31 23.47 0.89
CA GLY A 23 -9.79 23.50 2.27
C GLY A 23 -8.75 24.01 3.27
N ALA A 24 -7.47 23.77 3.02
CA ALA A 24 -6.38 24.18 3.91
C ALA A 24 -6.28 25.71 4.05
N LEU A 25 -6.54 26.46 2.98
CA LEU A 25 -6.55 27.93 3.01
C LEU A 25 -7.65 28.49 3.92
N ASN A 26 -8.71 27.73 4.15
CA ASN A 26 -9.81 28.07 5.05
C ASN A 26 -9.66 27.45 6.45
N GLY A 27 -8.50 26.86 6.76
CA GLY A 27 -8.23 26.18 8.03
C GLY A 27 -8.93 24.83 8.18
N GLN A 28 -9.53 24.29 7.09
CA GLN A 28 -10.23 23.01 7.07
C GLN A 28 -9.36 21.95 6.42
N ILE A 29 -8.45 21.36 7.20
CA ILE A 29 -7.65 20.21 6.73
C ILE A 29 -8.40 18.93 7.10
N GLN A 30 -8.66 18.07 6.09
CA GLN A 30 -9.29 16.79 6.33
C GLN A 30 -8.37 15.86 7.12
N ARG A 31 -8.94 15.24 8.15
CA ARG A 31 -8.23 14.28 9.01
C ARG A 31 -8.76 12.89 8.80
N CYS A 32 -7.96 11.89 9.12
CA CYS A 32 -8.34 10.50 9.03
C CYS A 32 -8.05 9.75 10.33
N SER A 33 -8.63 8.57 10.46
CA SER A 33 -8.38 7.68 11.60
C SER A 33 -6.96 7.10 11.58
N TYR A 34 -6.59 6.45 12.67
CA TYR A 34 -5.31 5.75 12.78
C TYR A 34 -5.19 4.64 11.73
N GLU A 35 -6.25 3.86 11.58
CA GLU A 35 -6.35 2.76 10.63
C GLU A 35 -6.32 3.26 9.18
N GLU A 36 -7.04 4.33 8.89
CA GLU A 36 -7.00 4.96 7.56
C GLU A 36 -5.61 5.49 7.24
N SER A 37 -4.89 6.05 8.21
CA SER A 37 -3.52 6.51 8.02
C SER A 37 -2.57 5.35 7.71
N ILE A 38 -2.73 4.18 8.35
CA ILE A 38 -1.97 2.98 8.02
C ILE A 38 -2.30 2.53 6.59
N ALA A 39 -3.58 2.45 6.24
CA ALA A 39 -4.01 2.06 4.91
C ALA A 39 -3.46 2.98 3.81
N GLN A 40 -3.46 4.29 4.03
CA GLN A 40 -2.87 5.28 3.13
C GLN A 40 -1.36 5.05 2.95
N HIS A 41 -0.64 4.78 4.04
CA HIS A 41 0.79 4.52 3.97
C HIS A 41 1.10 3.20 3.25
N LEU A 42 0.33 2.14 3.51
CA LEU A 42 0.45 0.89 2.75
C LEU A 42 0.19 1.11 1.25
N MET A 43 -0.81 1.91 0.90
CA MET A 43 -1.07 2.24 -0.49
C MET A 43 0.12 2.98 -1.13
N MET A 44 0.74 3.91 -0.42
CA MET A 44 1.95 4.59 -0.90
C MET A 44 3.11 3.62 -1.11
N LEU A 45 3.34 2.66 -0.19
CA LEU A 45 4.37 1.61 -0.36
C LEU A 45 4.11 0.76 -1.60
N VAL A 46 2.85 0.44 -1.88
CA VAL A 46 2.46 -0.39 -3.03
C VAL A 46 2.65 0.35 -4.35
N VAL A 47 2.30 1.65 -4.41
CA VAL A 47 2.37 2.43 -5.66
C VAL A 47 3.74 3.05 -5.94
N SER A 48 4.60 3.18 -4.94
CA SER A 48 5.95 3.70 -5.12
C SER A 48 6.88 2.62 -5.65
N ARG A 49 7.79 3.00 -6.53
CA ARG A 49 8.84 2.13 -7.05
C ARG A 49 10.08 2.21 -6.18
N HIS A 50 10.84 1.11 -6.07
CA HIS A 50 12.15 1.14 -5.44
C HIS A 50 13.07 2.18 -6.11
N GLY A 51 13.81 2.95 -5.31
CA GLY A 51 14.69 4.02 -5.79
C GLY A 51 13.99 5.33 -6.17
N GLU A 52 12.65 5.41 -6.07
CA GLU A 52 11.90 6.64 -6.37
C GLU A 52 12.02 7.70 -5.26
N VAL A 53 12.19 7.24 -4.01
CA VAL A 53 12.31 8.12 -2.84
C VAL A 53 13.78 8.34 -2.51
N GLU A 54 14.27 9.57 -2.67
CA GLU A 54 15.67 9.93 -2.37
C GLU A 54 16.04 9.59 -0.92
N GLY A 55 17.18 8.91 -0.74
CA GLY A 55 17.67 8.45 0.56
C GLY A 55 16.93 7.25 1.15
N ARG A 56 15.99 6.65 0.42
CA ARG A 56 15.25 5.44 0.80
C ARG A 56 15.05 4.54 -0.41
N GLU A 57 16.11 4.02 -0.94
CA GLU A 57 16.10 3.26 -2.20
C GLU A 57 15.26 1.97 -2.15
N ASP A 58 15.08 1.40 -0.97
CA ASP A 58 14.26 0.22 -0.73
C ASP A 58 12.81 0.56 -0.27
N TYR A 59 12.41 1.85 -0.30
CA TYR A 59 11.03 2.25 -0.07
C TYR A 59 10.20 1.97 -1.31
N GLY A 60 9.09 1.28 -1.14
CA GLY A 60 8.17 0.99 -2.24
C GLY A 60 8.04 -0.50 -2.55
N SER A 61 7.74 -0.81 -3.80
CA SER A 61 7.44 -2.16 -4.28
C SER A 61 8.26 -2.53 -5.51
N ILE A 62 8.63 -3.80 -5.60
CA ILE A 62 9.27 -4.37 -6.81
C ILE A 62 8.26 -4.71 -7.92
N ILE A 63 6.97 -4.51 -7.70
CA ILE A 63 5.92 -4.77 -8.72
C ILE A 63 6.29 -4.09 -10.03
N TRP A 64 6.73 -2.84 -9.95
CA TRP A 64 7.08 -1.99 -11.09
C TRP A 64 8.37 -2.41 -11.80
N ASP A 65 9.30 -3.06 -11.11
CA ASP A 65 10.54 -3.58 -11.69
C ASP A 65 10.31 -4.94 -12.36
N LEU A 66 9.36 -5.72 -11.86
CA LEU A 66 9.02 -7.04 -12.38
C LEU A 66 7.96 -6.99 -13.49
N GLU A 67 7.34 -5.83 -13.75
CA GLU A 67 6.35 -5.64 -14.80
C GLU A 67 6.88 -6.07 -16.18
N PHE A 68 8.14 -5.82 -16.44
CA PHE A 68 8.81 -6.13 -17.73
C PHE A 68 9.40 -7.54 -17.78
N ASN A 69 9.36 -8.30 -16.70
CA ASN A 69 10.01 -9.61 -16.63
C ASN A 69 9.07 -10.73 -17.09
N GLN A 70 8.88 -10.87 -18.41
CA GLN A 70 8.02 -11.88 -19.03
C GLN A 70 8.52 -13.32 -18.86
N VAL A 71 9.73 -13.52 -18.33
CA VAL A 71 10.39 -14.83 -18.19
C VAL A 71 9.95 -15.56 -16.90
N LEU A 72 9.44 -14.83 -15.91
CA LEU A 72 9.03 -15.41 -14.65
C LEU A 72 7.65 -16.07 -14.76
N LYS A 73 7.53 -17.25 -14.15
CA LYS A 73 6.21 -17.86 -13.91
C LYS A 73 5.42 -16.99 -12.94
N ASN A 74 4.10 -16.98 -13.08
CA ASN A 74 3.23 -16.16 -12.23
C ASN A 74 3.44 -16.44 -10.73
N GLU A 75 3.58 -17.70 -10.33
CA GLU A 75 3.83 -18.12 -8.95
C GLU A 75 5.15 -17.55 -8.39
N ASP A 76 6.24 -17.61 -9.17
CA ASP A 76 7.55 -17.07 -8.78
C ASP A 76 7.50 -15.54 -8.67
N TRP A 77 6.71 -14.90 -9.53
CA TRP A 77 6.48 -13.45 -9.50
C TRP A 77 5.71 -13.04 -8.24
N GLU A 78 4.60 -13.73 -7.96
CA GLU A 78 3.77 -13.48 -6.77
C GLU A 78 4.58 -13.64 -5.48
N ASP A 79 5.39 -14.69 -5.37
CA ASP A 79 6.25 -14.93 -4.21
C ASP A 79 7.31 -13.85 -4.02
N LYS A 80 7.95 -13.39 -5.08
CA LYS A 80 8.94 -12.30 -5.00
C LYS A 80 8.29 -11.00 -4.54
N VAL A 81 7.14 -10.64 -5.12
CA VAL A 81 6.40 -9.44 -4.73
C VAL A 81 5.95 -9.54 -3.27
N ARG A 82 5.42 -10.68 -2.85
CA ARG A 82 5.00 -10.94 -1.48
C ARG A 82 6.14 -10.71 -0.50
N GLN A 83 7.29 -11.37 -0.72
CA GLN A 83 8.46 -11.25 0.16
C GLN A 83 8.98 -9.82 0.24
N SER A 84 9.05 -9.13 -0.90
CA SER A 84 9.48 -7.74 -0.94
C SER A 84 8.53 -6.82 -0.17
N LEU A 85 7.23 -6.95 -0.38
CA LEU A 85 6.23 -6.13 0.31
C LEU A 85 6.21 -6.41 1.81
N GLU A 86 6.29 -7.67 2.26
CA GLU A 86 6.39 -8.01 3.69
C GLU A 86 7.59 -7.32 4.33
N ALA A 87 8.77 -7.42 3.72
CA ALA A 87 9.99 -6.79 4.23
C ALA A 87 9.86 -5.26 4.29
N THR A 88 9.32 -4.64 3.23
CA THR A 88 9.13 -3.20 3.15
C THR A 88 8.11 -2.71 4.19
N ILE A 89 6.97 -3.41 4.35
CA ILE A 89 5.95 -3.04 5.34
C ILE A 89 6.50 -3.15 6.76
N ILE A 90 7.18 -4.24 7.10
CA ILE A 90 7.80 -4.42 8.41
C ILE A 90 8.79 -3.29 8.73
N LYS A 91 9.56 -2.85 7.73
CA LYS A 91 10.55 -1.79 7.89
C LYS A 91 9.94 -0.40 8.02
N TYR A 92 8.95 -0.09 7.19
CA TYR A 92 8.44 1.28 7.03
C TYR A 92 7.11 1.55 7.71
N GLU A 93 6.37 0.51 8.14
CA GLU A 93 5.12 0.64 8.89
C GLU A 93 5.20 0.02 10.29
N PRO A 94 5.93 0.65 11.23
CA PRO A 94 6.15 0.09 12.57
C PRO A 94 4.88 0.05 13.45
N ARG A 95 3.78 0.60 12.98
CA ARG A 95 2.48 0.55 13.67
C ARG A 95 1.76 -0.80 13.50
N LEU A 96 2.26 -1.64 12.56
CA LEU A 96 1.79 -3.01 12.35
C LEU A 96 2.81 -4.01 12.84
N LYS A 97 2.33 -5.11 13.40
CA LYS A 97 3.09 -6.32 13.73
C LYS A 97 2.39 -7.55 13.17
N ASP A 98 3.11 -8.68 13.10
CA ASP A 98 2.61 -9.94 12.56
C ASP A 98 2.01 -9.76 11.15
N VAL A 99 2.78 -9.09 10.30
CA VAL A 99 2.35 -8.73 8.95
C VAL A 99 2.42 -9.95 8.05
N HIS A 100 1.32 -10.21 7.34
CA HIS A 100 1.21 -11.22 6.30
C HIS A 100 0.66 -10.59 5.03
N VAL A 101 1.35 -10.85 3.92
CA VAL A 101 0.96 -10.37 2.60
C VAL A 101 0.55 -11.54 1.71
N ARG A 102 -0.54 -11.39 0.98
CA ARG A 102 -0.94 -12.29 -0.10
C ARG A 102 -1.03 -11.51 -1.39
N VAL A 103 -0.48 -12.09 -2.44
CA VAL A 103 -0.45 -11.51 -3.79
C VAL A 103 -1.11 -12.49 -4.73
N GLU A 104 -1.88 -11.99 -5.68
CA GLU A 104 -2.50 -12.77 -6.75
C GLU A 104 -2.40 -11.99 -8.04
N LEU A 105 -1.84 -12.62 -9.06
CA LEU A 105 -1.70 -12.09 -10.41
C LEU A 105 -2.72 -12.76 -11.33
N THR A 106 -3.62 -11.98 -11.93
CA THR A 106 -4.61 -12.47 -12.88
C THR A 106 -4.51 -11.74 -14.20
N GLU A 107 -4.61 -12.48 -15.30
CA GLU A 107 -4.76 -11.88 -16.62
C GLU A 107 -6.21 -11.44 -16.81
N VAL A 108 -6.39 -10.22 -17.30
CA VAL A 108 -7.71 -9.67 -17.60
C VAL A 108 -7.80 -9.50 -19.11
N GLU A 109 -8.62 -10.32 -19.75
CA GLU A 109 -9.01 -10.11 -21.14
C GLU A 109 -10.04 -8.98 -21.15
N GLU A 110 -9.72 -7.84 -21.77
CA GLU A 110 -10.73 -6.81 -22.06
C GLU A 110 -11.58 -7.29 -23.26
N ASP A 111 -12.89 -7.13 -23.13
CA ASP A 111 -13.86 -7.44 -24.18
C ASP A 111 -13.45 -6.78 -25.52
N VAL A 112 -13.40 -7.61 -26.55
CA VAL A 112 -12.83 -7.43 -27.89
C VAL A 112 -13.56 -6.33 -28.69
N LYS A 113 -13.57 -5.09 -28.22
CA LYS A 113 -14.00 -3.94 -29.05
C LYS A 113 -12.84 -3.06 -29.52
N ASP A 114 -11.66 -3.19 -28.93
CA ASP A 114 -10.49 -2.44 -29.36
C ASP A 114 -9.62 -3.29 -30.30
N LYS A 115 -9.15 -2.65 -31.39
CA LYS A 115 -8.34 -3.27 -32.44
C LYS A 115 -6.98 -3.81 -31.96
N PHE A 116 -6.62 -3.59 -30.69
CA PHE A 116 -5.40 -4.04 -30.04
C PHE A 116 -5.74 -4.62 -28.66
N PRO A 117 -5.86 -5.94 -28.49
CA PRO A 117 -6.07 -6.55 -27.19
C PRO A 117 -4.78 -6.37 -26.36
N ASN A 118 -4.75 -5.35 -25.54
CA ASN A 118 -3.74 -5.20 -24.52
C ASN A 118 -4.11 -6.12 -23.36
N ALA A 119 -3.43 -7.26 -23.27
CA ALA A 119 -3.57 -8.13 -22.10
C ALA A 119 -3.10 -7.36 -20.86
N ARG A 120 -4.04 -6.87 -20.07
CA ARG A 120 -3.75 -6.22 -18.80
C ARG A 120 -3.64 -7.28 -17.71
N LYS A 121 -2.59 -7.20 -16.92
CA LYS A 121 -2.48 -8.02 -15.71
C LYS A 121 -3.03 -7.23 -14.54
N ARG A 122 -3.83 -7.88 -13.71
CA ARG A 122 -4.34 -7.33 -12.46
C ARG A 122 -3.65 -8.01 -11.29
N VAL A 123 -3.03 -7.21 -10.45
CA VAL A 123 -2.43 -7.64 -9.18
C VAL A 123 -3.42 -7.33 -8.06
N ARG A 124 -3.82 -8.33 -7.30
CA ARG A 124 -4.58 -8.17 -6.07
C ARG A 124 -3.66 -8.38 -4.89
N LEU A 125 -3.78 -7.51 -3.91
CA LEU A 125 -2.97 -7.51 -2.72
C LEU A 125 -3.87 -7.54 -1.48
N TRP A 126 -3.54 -8.41 -0.54
CA TRP A 126 -4.14 -8.46 0.80
C TRP A 126 -3.01 -8.37 1.81
N VAL A 127 -3.13 -7.43 2.73
CA VAL A 127 -2.23 -7.27 3.86
C VAL A 127 -3.03 -7.43 5.13
N SER A 128 -2.60 -8.31 5.99
CA SER A 128 -3.17 -8.50 7.33
C SER A 128 -2.09 -8.38 8.38
N GLY A 129 -2.47 -7.95 9.59
CA GLY A 129 -1.55 -7.80 10.70
C GLY A 129 -2.28 -7.34 11.95
N LEU A 130 -1.55 -7.07 13.00
CA LEU A 130 -2.07 -6.52 14.25
C LEU A 130 -1.56 -5.09 14.45
N ILE A 131 -2.46 -4.22 14.87
CA ILE A 131 -2.10 -2.84 15.24
C ILE A 131 -1.37 -2.88 16.58
N VAL A 132 -0.13 -2.37 16.61
CA VAL A 132 0.74 -2.41 17.82
C VAL A 132 0.09 -1.73 19.02
N ARG A 133 -0.71 -0.67 18.81
CA ARG A 133 -1.31 0.13 19.87
C ARG A 133 -2.37 -0.61 20.72
N ASN A 134 -3.16 -1.49 20.10
CA ASN A 134 -4.35 -2.07 20.74
C ASN A 134 -4.58 -3.56 20.41
N ASP A 135 -3.63 -4.19 19.72
CA ASP A 135 -3.70 -5.60 19.27
C ASP A 135 -4.92 -5.91 18.38
N GLN A 136 -5.57 -4.89 17.84
CA GLN A 136 -6.67 -5.08 16.91
C GLN A 136 -6.18 -5.60 15.57
N GLN A 137 -6.98 -6.48 14.97
CA GLN A 137 -6.71 -6.99 13.64
C GLN A 137 -6.92 -5.89 12.61
N PHE A 138 -5.93 -5.75 11.75
CA PHE A 138 -5.94 -4.84 10.61
C PHE A 138 -5.95 -5.64 9.31
N ASN A 139 -6.81 -5.25 8.38
CA ASN A 139 -6.90 -5.84 7.06
C ASN A 139 -6.96 -4.74 6.01
N PHE A 140 -6.09 -4.85 5.03
CA PHE A 140 -6.05 -3.95 3.88
C PHE A 140 -6.08 -4.78 2.60
N ASN A 141 -6.88 -4.36 1.63
CA ASN A 141 -6.90 -4.97 0.32
C ASN A 141 -6.91 -3.89 -0.77
N THR A 142 -6.20 -4.16 -1.85
CA THR A 142 -6.18 -3.29 -3.02
C THR A 142 -5.92 -4.09 -4.29
N HIS A 143 -6.11 -3.46 -5.43
CA HIS A 143 -5.73 -4.03 -6.71
C HIS A 143 -5.11 -2.98 -7.62
N LEU A 144 -4.18 -3.40 -8.43
CA LEU A 144 -3.48 -2.59 -9.41
C LEU A 144 -3.63 -3.23 -10.79
N TYR A 145 -3.65 -2.41 -11.81
CA TYR A 145 -3.52 -2.87 -13.19
C TYR A 145 -2.11 -2.56 -13.68
N ILE A 146 -1.39 -3.59 -14.11
CA ILE A 146 -0.11 -3.47 -14.76
C ILE A 146 -0.30 -3.83 -16.24
N SER A 147 0.11 -2.93 -17.12
CA SER A 147 0.08 -3.16 -18.55
C SER A 147 1.50 -3.34 -19.04
N PRO A 148 1.79 -4.41 -19.80
CA PRO A 148 3.04 -4.43 -20.54
C PRO A 148 3.03 -3.24 -21.50
N ILE A 149 4.07 -2.40 -21.45
CA ILE A 149 4.24 -1.35 -22.44
C ILE A 149 4.44 -2.07 -23.77
N SER A 150 3.48 -1.91 -24.68
CA SER A 150 3.65 -2.34 -26.06
C SER A 150 4.77 -1.50 -26.69
N GLN A 151 5.87 -2.15 -27.02
CA GLN A 151 6.91 -1.57 -27.88
C GLN A 151 6.40 -1.45 -29.31
#